data_fe14f4504b9eee20da0a4e159a7a1853
#
_entry.id   fe14f4504b9eee20da0a4e159a7a1853
#
_cell.length_a   1.000
_cell.length_b   1.000
_cell.length_c   1.000
_cell.angle_alpha   90.00
_cell.angle_beta   90.00
_cell.angle_gamma   90.00
#
_symmetry.space_group_name_H-M   'P 1'
#
loop_
_entity.id
_entity.type
_entity.pdbx_description
1 polymer ?
#
loop_
_entity_poly.entity_id
_entity_poly.type
_entity_poly.pdbx_seq_one_letter_code
_entity_poly.pdbx_strand_id
1 'polypeptide(L)'
;MASNLSPAASASGASASPATRVKSATSTTSQFGYPRGHVGYLSADEEEALRSFQDVLEERGLYKRGPPASHDDQTLLRFLRARRWVVEDAFRQFKDTEDWRAANSIDTLYKTIQLDAYEQSRRLYPQWTGRRDRRGIPLYVFEIRTLDSKTISEYERLGSKSTFSQAKTDGKTPPGLLRLFALYENLTRFTQPFCTQLADREHPAVPITMSTNIVDIQGVGLTQFWNLKGHMQAASQLATAHYPETLDRIFIIGAPMFFSTVWGWIKRWFDPITVSKIFVLSAHEVKPTLEAFIDPCNIPKKYGGELDYTFGQLGVPDPHWEGVIDWEEGFTGFPTGPLLWEEVDDGKRVACVTYGSKGDEPRRQRICTLPKIWPATAAPEVDAENVAEGTATKTTSTAVTMTDVSEATQTAEPKAHDDGVQTDDAITNGDAVKKLQMHDEKHAEAANSAPPALATTVA
;
A
#
# COMPACT_ATOMS: atom_id res chain seq x y z
N MET A 1 68.56 10.41 31.69
CA MET A 1 68.55 11.70 30.96
C MET A 1 67.33 11.75 30.10
N ALA A 2 66.55 12.74 30.35
CA ALA A 2 65.24 12.99 29.79
C ALA A 2 65.29 13.40 28.31
N SER A 3 64.23 13.12 27.57
CA SER A 3 63.69 14.10 26.62
C SER A 3 62.26 13.74 26.23
N ASN A 4 61.32 14.62 26.61
CA ASN A 4 59.93 14.69 26.19
C ASN A 4 59.84 15.02 24.69
N LEU A 5 58.82 14.43 24.01
CA LEU A 5 58.15 15.10 22.90
C LEU A 5 56.69 14.59 22.82
N SER A 6 55.75 15.51 23.01
CA SER A 6 54.33 15.34 22.75
C SER A 6 54.02 15.29 21.26
N PRO A 7 53.00 14.53 20.82
CA PRO A 7 52.46 14.67 19.47
C PRO A 7 51.19 15.57 19.46
N ALA A 8 51.06 16.27 18.36
CA ALA A 8 50.02 17.24 18.02
C ALA A 8 48.63 16.58 17.79
N ALA A 9 47.60 17.32 18.14
CA ALA A 9 46.21 17.02 17.87
C ALA A 9 45.87 17.12 16.38
N SER A 10 45.33 16.07 15.83
CA SER A 10 44.67 16.07 14.50
C SER A 10 43.15 16.22 14.70
N ALA A 11 42.61 17.29 14.14
CA ALA A 11 41.18 17.55 14.08
C ALA A 11 40.50 16.52 13.13
N SER A 12 39.61 15.69 13.66
CA SER A 12 38.74 14.83 12.88
C SER A 12 37.47 15.60 12.50
N GLY A 13 37.30 15.88 11.21
CA GLY A 13 36.06 16.38 10.63
C GLY A 13 34.96 15.32 10.79
N ALA A 14 33.93 15.64 11.55
CA ALA A 14 32.75 14.81 11.70
C ALA A 14 31.92 14.84 10.40
N SER A 15 32.04 13.80 9.59
CA SER A 15 31.13 13.48 8.51
C SER A 15 29.77 13.11 9.13
N ALA A 16 28.73 13.87 8.87
CA ALA A 16 27.36 13.59 9.33
C ALA A 16 26.88 12.28 8.68
N SER A 17 26.67 11.25 9.51
CA SER A 17 26.27 9.91 9.07
C SER A 17 24.88 9.89 8.43
N PRO A 18 24.67 9.09 7.35
CA PRO A 18 23.35 8.89 6.70
C PRO A 18 22.25 8.41 7.66
N ALA A 19 22.64 7.74 8.75
CA ALA A 19 21.74 7.26 9.80
C ALA A 19 20.87 8.34 10.47
N THR A 20 21.30 9.59 10.48
CA THR A 20 20.52 10.69 11.07
C THR A 20 19.31 11.08 10.22
N ARG A 21 19.44 10.98 8.88
CA ARG A 21 18.34 11.31 7.95
C ARG A 21 17.26 10.21 7.94
N VAL A 22 17.66 8.94 8.02
CA VAL A 22 16.73 7.81 8.11
C VAL A 22 15.95 7.82 9.42
N LYS A 23 16.60 8.12 10.55
CA LYS A 23 15.93 8.26 11.85
C LYS A 23 14.89 9.39 11.85
N SER A 24 15.15 10.51 11.18
CA SER A 24 14.20 11.61 11.05
C SER A 24 12.99 11.23 10.21
N ALA A 25 13.18 10.52 9.09
CA ALA A 25 12.09 10.02 8.25
C ALA A 25 11.21 8.98 8.97
N THR A 26 11.84 8.08 9.75
CA THR A 26 11.14 7.08 10.57
C THR A 26 10.30 7.76 11.66
N SER A 27 10.85 8.77 12.33
CA SER A 27 10.16 9.54 13.38
C SER A 27 8.95 10.30 12.84
N THR A 28 9.07 10.91 11.66
CA THR A 28 7.98 11.69 11.05
C THR A 28 6.85 10.79 10.55
N THR A 29 7.17 9.61 10.02
CA THR A 29 6.16 8.66 9.51
C THR A 29 5.39 7.99 10.65
N SER A 30 6.02 7.75 11.81
CA SER A 30 5.37 7.18 13.00
C SER A 30 4.36 8.14 13.64
N GLN A 31 4.44 9.44 13.37
CA GLN A 31 3.51 10.42 13.91
C GLN A 31 2.13 10.38 13.24
N PHE A 32 2.02 9.94 11.98
CA PHE A 32 0.79 9.98 11.17
C PHE A 32 0.40 8.64 10.54
N GLY A 33 1.08 7.54 10.86
CA GLY A 33 0.84 6.22 10.30
C GLY A 33 0.50 5.16 11.34
N TYR A 34 0.34 3.93 10.87
CA TYR A 34 0.09 2.75 11.71
C TYR A 34 0.93 2.75 13.00
N PRO A 35 0.32 2.53 14.20
CA PRO A 35 -1.04 2.01 14.43
C PRO A 35 -2.16 3.06 14.57
N ARG A 36 -1.87 4.36 14.53
CA ARG A 36 -2.87 5.42 14.71
C ARG A 36 -3.97 5.38 13.64
N GLY A 37 -5.20 5.68 14.05
CA GLY A 37 -6.36 5.61 13.17
C GLY A 37 -6.79 4.17 12.81
N HIS A 38 -6.29 3.17 13.54
CA HIS A 38 -6.67 1.77 13.42
C HIS A 38 -7.37 1.29 14.69
N VAL A 39 -8.09 0.19 14.60
CA VAL A 39 -8.77 -0.42 15.75
C VAL A 39 -7.82 -0.58 16.92
N GLY A 40 -8.21 -0.12 18.10
CA GLY A 40 -7.39 -0.13 19.31
C GLY A 40 -6.45 1.08 19.48
N TYR A 41 -6.36 1.97 18.47
CA TYR A 41 -5.54 3.18 18.51
C TYR A 41 -6.27 4.40 17.90
N LEU A 42 -7.56 4.50 18.20
CA LEU A 42 -8.40 5.62 17.79
C LEU A 42 -8.39 6.70 18.91
N SER A 43 -8.41 7.95 18.49
CA SER A 43 -8.78 9.06 19.40
C SER A 43 -10.29 9.07 19.67
N ALA A 44 -10.73 9.81 20.67
CA ALA A 44 -12.17 9.94 20.97
C ALA A 44 -12.99 10.47 19.77
N ASP A 45 -12.43 11.44 19.03
CA ASP A 45 -13.07 11.99 17.82
C ASP A 45 -13.14 10.96 16.68
N GLU A 46 -12.10 10.12 16.55
CA GLU A 46 -12.05 9.04 15.55
C GLU A 46 -13.05 7.91 15.88
N GLU A 47 -13.19 7.57 17.17
CA GLU A 47 -14.21 6.62 17.62
C GLU A 47 -15.63 7.15 17.40
N GLU A 48 -15.86 8.45 17.65
CA GLU A 48 -17.16 9.09 17.38
C GLU A 48 -17.46 9.10 15.88
N ALA A 49 -16.45 9.40 15.03
CA ALA A 49 -16.62 9.35 13.60
C ALA A 49 -16.94 7.92 13.10
N LEU A 50 -16.34 6.88 13.70
CA LEU A 50 -16.67 5.50 13.38
C LEU A 50 -18.11 5.14 13.75
N ARG A 51 -18.57 5.51 14.98
CA ARG A 51 -19.96 5.29 15.41
C ARG A 51 -20.94 6.00 14.47
N SER A 52 -20.71 7.28 14.20
CA SER A 52 -21.53 8.08 13.30
C SER A 52 -21.57 7.49 11.88
N PHE A 53 -20.46 6.97 11.40
CA PHE A 53 -20.39 6.32 10.09
C PHE A 53 -21.20 5.02 10.05
N GLN A 54 -21.11 4.19 11.09
CA GLN A 54 -21.91 2.98 11.22
C GLN A 54 -23.42 3.31 11.26
N ASP A 55 -23.82 4.37 12.00
CA ASP A 55 -25.23 4.82 12.09
C ASP A 55 -25.75 5.25 10.71
N VAL A 56 -24.99 6.08 9.99
CA VAL A 56 -25.35 6.56 8.63
C VAL A 56 -25.46 5.40 7.65
N LEU A 57 -24.53 4.44 7.69
CA LEU A 57 -24.55 3.27 6.82
C LEU A 57 -25.72 2.34 7.13
N GLU A 58 -26.07 2.15 8.41
CA GLU A 58 -27.21 1.33 8.85
C GLU A 58 -28.52 1.97 8.45
N GLU A 59 -28.72 3.27 8.72
CA GLU A 59 -29.90 4.05 8.32
C GLU A 59 -30.14 3.96 6.80
N ARG A 60 -29.07 3.99 6.01
CA ARG A 60 -29.14 3.94 4.54
C ARG A 60 -29.09 2.50 3.98
N GLY A 61 -29.13 1.48 4.82
CA GLY A 61 -29.26 0.05 4.44
C GLY A 61 -27.99 -0.59 3.87
N LEU A 62 -26.81 0.02 4.06
CA LEU A 62 -25.53 -0.47 3.58
C LEU A 62 -24.72 -1.22 4.65
N TYR A 63 -25.16 -1.22 5.89
CA TYR A 63 -24.50 -1.87 7.02
C TYR A 63 -25.52 -2.56 7.93
N LYS A 64 -25.09 -3.70 8.51
CA LYS A 64 -25.81 -4.42 9.56
C LYS A 64 -24.87 -4.65 10.72
N ARG A 65 -25.26 -4.24 11.94
CA ARG A 65 -24.38 -4.34 13.12
C ARG A 65 -24.02 -5.77 13.53
N GLY A 66 -24.85 -6.74 13.22
CA GLY A 66 -24.55 -8.15 13.52
C GLY A 66 -24.97 -8.59 14.93
N PRO A 67 -24.44 -9.67 15.53
CA PRO A 67 -23.35 -10.56 15.07
C PRO A 67 -23.76 -11.59 14.00
N PRO A 68 -22.93 -11.83 12.96
CA PRO A 68 -21.76 -11.03 12.61
C PRO A 68 -22.17 -9.73 11.91
N ALA A 69 -21.37 -8.68 12.08
CA ALA A 69 -21.52 -7.46 11.32
C ALA A 69 -21.28 -7.70 9.83
N SER A 70 -21.97 -6.94 8.95
CA SER A 70 -21.78 -7.10 7.49
C SER A 70 -20.40 -6.66 7.02
N HIS A 71 -19.79 -5.72 7.72
CA HIS A 71 -18.42 -5.23 7.50
C HIS A 71 -17.72 -5.07 8.85
N ASP A 72 -16.45 -5.36 8.93
CA ASP A 72 -15.66 -5.15 10.13
C ASP A 72 -15.22 -3.68 10.26
N ASP A 73 -14.91 -3.25 11.48
CA ASP A 73 -14.52 -1.87 11.78
C ASP A 73 -13.26 -1.45 11.03
N GLN A 74 -12.31 -2.38 10.81
CA GLN A 74 -11.08 -2.09 10.07
C GLN A 74 -11.37 -1.73 8.61
N THR A 75 -12.40 -2.33 8.00
CA THR A 75 -12.85 -1.98 6.66
C THR A 75 -13.48 -0.58 6.65
N LEU A 76 -14.38 -0.29 7.59
CA LEU A 76 -15.01 1.03 7.69
C LEU A 76 -13.99 2.14 7.94
N LEU A 77 -13.03 1.91 8.82
CA LEU A 77 -11.95 2.84 9.13
C LEU A 77 -11.06 3.18 7.92
N ARG A 78 -10.89 2.28 6.95
CA ARG A 78 -10.15 2.59 5.72
C ARG A 78 -10.82 3.71 4.93
N PHE A 79 -12.16 3.73 4.84
CA PHE A 79 -12.92 4.78 4.16
C PHE A 79 -12.88 6.09 4.94
N LEU A 80 -13.01 6.04 6.27
CA LEU A 80 -12.90 7.22 7.12
C LEU A 80 -11.53 7.88 7.01
N ARG A 81 -10.43 7.11 7.10
CA ARG A 81 -9.06 7.63 6.91
C ARG A 81 -8.89 8.24 5.52
N ALA A 82 -9.37 7.57 4.48
CA ALA A 82 -9.28 8.06 3.10
C ALA A 82 -10.01 9.40 2.90
N ARG A 83 -11.02 9.67 3.71
CA ARG A 83 -11.83 10.90 3.68
C ARG A 83 -11.59 11.80 4.88
N ARG A 84 -10.42 11.66 5.55
CA ARG A 84 -9.99 12.52 6.66
C ARG A 84 -11.07 12.65 7.74
N TRP A 85 -11.73 11.53 8.05
CA TRP A 85 -12.78 11.41 9.07
C TRP A 85 -14.06 12.19 8.78
N VAL A 86 -14.24 12.67 7.53
CA VAL A 86 -15.51 13.29 7.10
C VAL A 86 -16.49 12.19 6.74
N VAL A 87 -17.48 11.95 7.63
CA VAL A 87 -18.42 10.81 7.56
C VAL A 87 -19.20 10.77 6.24
N GLU A 88 -19.74 11.92 5.79
CA GLU A 88 -20.52 11.98 4.55
C GLU A 88 -19.68 11.71 3.30
N ASP A 89 -18.41 12.11 3.29
CA ASP A 89 -17.49 11.81 2.17
C ASP A 89 -17.09 10.32 2.19
N ALA A 90 -16.86 9.75 3.37
CA ALA A 90 -16.62 8.33 3.56
C ALA A 90 -17.84 7.49 3.11
N PHE A 91 -19.05 7.93 3.47
CA PHE A 91 -20.29 7.30 3.02
C PHE A 91 -20.39 7.25 1.49
N ARG A 92 -20.16 8.38 0.81
CA ARG A 92 -20.21 8.42 -0.67
C ARG A 92 -19.22 7.42 -1.28
N GLN A 93 -17.99 7.42 -0.83
CA GLN A 93 -16.98 6.49 -1.35
C GLN A 93 -17.33 5.03 -1.05
N PHE A 94 -17.81 4.73 0.15
CA PHE A 94 -18.22 3.39 0.55
C PHE A 94 -19.40 2.90 -0.31
N LYS A 95 -20.43 3.73 -0.46
CA LYS A 95 -21.57 3.43 -1.31
C LYS A 95 -21.17 3.14 -2.76
N ASP A 96 -20.37 4.03 -3.35
CA ASP A 96 -19.88 3.85 -4.73
C ASP A 96 -19.08 2.54 -4.86
N THR A 97 -18.35 2.17 -3.81
CA THR A 97 -17.61 0.89 -3.77
C THR A 97 -18.54 -0.30 -3.71
N GLU A 98 -19.54 -0.30 -2.84
CA GLU A 98 -20.50 -1.40 -2.72
C GLU A 98 -21.35 -1.55 -3.98
N ASP A 99 -21.78 -0.43 -4.59
CA ASP A 99 -22.48 -0.43 -5.87
C ASP A 99 -21.60 -1.04 -6.99
N TRP A 100 -20.31 -0.65 -7.06
CA TRP A 100 -19.36 -1.21 -8.02
C TRP A 100 -19.09 -2.69 -7.77
N ARG A 101 -18.93 -3.12 -6.52
CA ARG A 101 -18.76 -4.52 -6.14
C ARG A 101 -19.94 -5.38 -6.56
N ALA A 102 -21.15 -4.89 -6.31
CA ALA A 102 -22.39 -5.55 -6.68
C ALA A 102 -22.55 -5.63 -8.22
N ALA A 103 -22.36 -4.51 -8.93
CA ALA A 103 -22.48 -4.42 -10.38
C ALA A 103 -21.49 -5.34 -11.14
N ASN A 104 -20.35 -5.65 -10.53
CA ASN A 104 -19.30 -6.51 -11.12
C ASN A 104 -19.19 -7.88 -10.43
N SER A 105 -20.09 -8.21 -9.49
CA SER A 105 -20.12 -9.47 -8.74
C SER A 105 -18.74 -9.87 -8.22
N ILE A 106 -18.03 -8.92 -7.54
CA ILE A 106 -16.61 -9.07 -7.16
C ILE A 106 -16.38 -10.32 -6.30
N ASP A 107 -17.29 -10.66 -5.39
CA ASP A 107 -17.18 -11.88 -4.57
C ASP A 107 -17.25 -13.15 -5.42
N THR A 108 -18.14 -13.19 -6.40
CA THR A 108 -18.23 -14.30 -7.35
C THR A 108 -16.98 -14.33 -8.23
N LEU A 109 -16.51 -13.18 -8.72
CA LEU A 109 -15.29 -13.09 -9.51
C LEU A 109 -14.12 -13.73 -8.75
N TYR A 110 -13.89 -13.33 -7.52
CA TYR A 110 -12.77 -13.81 -6.71
C TYR A 110 -12.88 -15.32 -6.44
N LYS A 111 -14.07 -15.81 -6.07
CA LYS A 111 -14.27 -17.21 -5.73
C LYS A 111 -14.30 -18.16 -6.94
N THR A 112 -14.50 -17.66 -8.15
CA THR A 112 -14.69 -18.52 -9.34
C THR A 112 -13.71 -18.25 -10.48
N ILE A 113 -12.74 -17.30 -10.30
CA ILE A 113 -11.74 -17.00 -11.32
C ILE A 113 -10.93 -18.25 -11.69
N GLN A 114 -10.68 -18.46 -12.99
CA GLN A 114 -9.81 -19.53 -13.45
C GLN A 114 -8.37 -19.34 -12.95
N LEU A 115 -7.76 -20.40 -12.46
CA LEU A 115 -6.43 -20.35 -11.84
C LEU A 115 -5.36 -19.83 -12.80
N ASP A 116 -5.42 -20.19 -14.08
CA ASP A 116 -4.47 -19.71 -15.08
C ASP A 116 -4.61 -18.19 -15.32
N ALA A 117 -5.84 -17.68 -15.33
CA ALA A 117 -6.09 -16.25 -15.47
C ALA A 117 -5.66 -15.46 -14.21
N TYR A 118 -5.89 -16.03 -13.03
CA TYR A 118 -5.41 -15.46 -11.78
C TYR A 118 -3.86 -15.43 -11.75
N GLU A 119 -3.21 -16.54 -12.10
CA GLU A 119 -1.74 -16.64 -12.12
C GLU A 119 -1.13 -15.72 -13.17
N GLN A 120 -1.75 -15.56 -14.33
CA GLN A 120 -1.33 -14.58 -15.33
C GLN A 120 -1.34 -13.16 -14.74
N SER A 121 -2.43 -12.80 -14.04
CA SER A 121 -2.52 -11.49 -13.36
C SER A 121 -1.46 -11.36 -12.27
N ARG A 122 -1.30 -12.38 -11.41
CA ARG A 122 -0.34 -12.37 -10.32
C ARG A 122 1.09 -12.13 -10.80
N ARG A 123 1.48 -12.73 -11.94
CA ARG A 123 2.83 -12.58 -12.50
C ARG A 123 3.12 -11.21 -13.08
N LEU A 124 2.08 -10.44 -13.39
CA LEU A 124 2.20 -9.11 -14.01
C LEU A 124 2.21 -7.96 -12.99
N TYR A 125 1.62 -8.16 -11.80
CA TYR A 125 1.37 -7.10 -10.83
C TYR A 125 2.12 -7.35 -9.51
N PRO A 126 2.04 -6.44 -8.52
CA PRO A 126 2.73 -6.61 -7.25
C PRO A 126 2.47 -7.99 -6.63
N GLN A 127 3.54 -8.64 -6.16
CA GLN A 127 3.51 -10.00 -5.63
C GLN A 127 3.96 -10.00 -4.18
N TRP A 128 3.19 -10.68 -3.33
CA TRP A 128 3.59 -10.92 -1.96
C TRP A 128 4.80 -11.87 -1.90
N THR A 129 5.86 -11.45 -1.20
CA THR A 129 7.10 -12.24 -1.07
C THR A 129 6.98 -13.42 -0.11
N GLY A 130 5.87 -13.53 0.63
CA GLY A 130 5.73 -14.44 1.77
C GLY A 130 6.25 -13.83 3.06
N ARG A 131 6.74 -12.57 3.03
CA ARG A 131 7.42 -11.89 4.13
C ARG A 131 6.70 -10.60 4.51
N ARG A 132 7.20 -9.92 5.53
CA ARG A 132 6.62 -8.74 6.16
C ARG A 132 7.69 -7.73 6.58
N ASP A 133 7.30 -6.49 6.83
CA ASP A 133 8.17 -5.49 7.44
C ASP A 133 8.26 -5.70 8.98
N ARG A 134 9.07 -4.87 9.66
CA ARG A 134 9.29 -4.96 11.11
C ARG A 134 8.02 -4.78 11.96
N ARG A 135 6.97 -4.16 11.41
CA ARG A 135 5.67 -3.95 12.05
C ARG A 135 4.67 -5.07 11.74
N GLY A 136 5.06 -6.06 10.94
CA GLY A 136 4.20 -7.16 10.52
C GLY A 136 3.40 -6.89 9.25
N ILE A 137 3.62 -5.75 8.57
CA ILE A 137 2.92 -5.39 7.33
C ILE A 137 3.50 -6.20 6.16
N PRO A 138 2.67 -6.87 5.34
CA PRO A 138 3.14 -7.74 4.27
C PRO A 138 3.97 -7.00 3.23
N LEU A 139 5.07 -7.63 2.81
CA LEU A 139 6.02 -7.10 1.84
C LEU A 139 5.69 -7.59 0.43
N TYR A 140 5.44 -6.65 -0.47
CA TYR A 140 5.21 -6.88 -1.88
C TYR A 140 6.38 -6.39 -2.72
N VAL A 141 6.64 -7.07 -3.82
CA VAL A 141 7.61 -6.66 -4.85
C VAL A 141 6.88 -6.49 -6.18
N PHE A 142 7.25 -5.45 -6.92
CA PHE A 142 6.74 -5.18 -8.25
C PHE A 142 7.88 -4.78 -9.20
N GLU A 143 8.17 -5.61 -10.19
CA GLU A 143 9.16 -5.35 -11.23
C GLU A 143 8.48 -4.82 -12.49
N ILE A 144 8.42 -3.50 -12.66
CA ILE A 144 7.70 -2.86 -13.76
C ILE A 144 8.30 -3.19 -15.14
N ARG A 145 9.58 -3.50 -15.21
CA ARG A 145 10.23 -3.87 -16.48
C ARG A 145 9.55 -5.07 -17.18
N THR A 146 8.92 -5.96 -16.42
CA THR A 146 8.19 -7.13 -16.97
C THR A 146 6.91 -6.75 -17.68
N LEU A 147 6.37 -5.55 -17.43
CA LEU A 147 5.20 -4.97 -18.09
C LEU A 147 5.63 -4.23 -19.35
N ASP A 148 5.94 -4.95 -20.41
CA ASP A 148 6.11 -4.32 -21.73
C ASP A 148 4.78 -4.18 -22.47
N SER A 149 4.77 -3.37 -23.52
CA SER A 149 3.55 -3.10 -24.31
C SER A 149 2.94 -4.36 -24.92
N LYS A 150 3.77 -5.34 -25.30
CA LYS A 150 3.32 -6.60 -25.88
C LYS A 150 2.60 -7.43 -24.83
N THR A 151 3.20 -7.54 -23.65
CA THR A 151 2.63 -8.30 -22.51
C THR A 151 1.30 -7.70 -22.07
N ILE A 152 1.20 -6.37 -21.94
CA ILE A 152 -0.06 -5.70 -21.57
C ILE A 152 -1.10 -5.85 -22.69
N SER A 153 -0.74 -5.62 -23.95
CA SER A 153 -1.69 -5.78 -25.07
C SER A 153 -2.23 -7.21 -25.13
N GLU A 154 -1.38 -8.21 -24.89
CA GLU A 154 -1.83 -9.61 -24.87
C GLU A 154 -2.74 -9.89 -23.67
N TYR A 155 -2.40 -9.38 -22.49
CA TYR A 155 -3.22 -9.49 -21.29
C TYR A 155 -4.61 -8.86 -21.47
N GLU A 156 -4.67 -7.65 -22.05
CA GLU A 156 -5.91 -6.95 -22.36
C GLU A 156 -6.70 -7.66 -23.46
N ARG A 157 -6.03 -8.10 -24.54
CA ARG A 157 -6.66 -8.84 -25.63
C ARG A 157 -7.30 -10.14 -25.15
N LEU A 158 -6.61 -10.91 -24.33
CA LEU A 158 -7.15 -12.16 -23.75
C LEU A 158 -8.31 -11.86 -22.80
N GLY A 159 -8.24 -10.78 -22.04
CA GLY A 159 -9.26 -10.36 -21.09
C GLY A 159 -10.35 -9.45 -21.66
N SER A 160 -10.33 -9.08 -22.96
CA SER A 160 -11.24 -8.09 -23.51
C SER A 160 -12.73 -8.45 -23.45
N LYS A 161 -13.05 -9.75 -23.38
CA LYS A 161 -14.44 -10.24 -23.43
C LYS A 161 -14.84 -11.04 -22.19
N SER A 162 -13.93 -11.33 -21.28
CA SER A 162 -14.20 -12.20 -20.14
C SER A 162 -13.32 -11.89 -18.94
N THR A 163 -13.88 -12.00 -17.75
CA THR A 163 -13.14 -12.02 -16.48
C THR A 163 -12.50 -13.38 -16.22
N PHE A 164 -12.78 -14.40 -17.03
CA PHE A 164 -12.45 -15.80 -16.75
C PHE A 164 -12.98 -16.30 -15.40
N SER A 165 -14.20 -15.88 -15.07
CA SER A 165 -14.94 -16.27 -13.87
C SER A 165 -16.42 -16.36 -14.20
N GLN A 166 -17.23 -16.79 -13.23
CA GLN A 166 -18.71 -16.82 -13.34
C GLN A 166 -19.34 -15.45 -12.99
N ALA A 167 -18.55 -14.43 -12.74
CA ALA A 167 -19.03 -13.10 -12.36
C ALA A 167 -19.81 -12.45 -13.52
N LYS A 168 -20.95 -11.90 -13.20
CA LYS A 168 -21.70 -11.01 -14.10
C LYS A 168 -21.19 -9.58 -13.86
N THR A 169 -20.84 -8.88 -14.94
CA THR A 169 -20.29 -7.53 -14.89
C THR A 169 -21.20 -6.54 -15.59
N ASP A 170 -21.12 -5.27 -15.22
CA ASP A 170 -21.85 -4.16 -15.87
C ASP A 170 -21.21 -3.72 -17.21
N GLY A 171 -20.05 -4.25 -17.56
CA GLY A 171 -19.31 -3.94 -18.79
C GLY A 171 -18.62 -2.58 -18.79
N LYS A 172 -18.72 -1.78 -17.70
CA LYS A 172 -18.06 -0.47 -17.60
C LYS A 172 -16.59 -0.58 -17.23
N THR A 173 -16.28 -1.48 -16.28
CA THR A 173 -14.88 -1.78 -15.91
C THR A 173 -14.32 -2.82 -16.87
N PRO A 174 -13.21 -2.56 -17.56
CA PRO A 174 -12.58 -3.54 -18.44
C PRO A 174 -12.28 -4.87 -17.71
N PRO A 175 -12.59 -6.04 -18.30
CA PRO A 175 -12.38 -7.34 -17.65
C PRO A 175 -10.92 -7.60 -17.22
N GLY A 176 -9.93 -7.07 -17.96
CA GLY A 176 -8.53 -7.13 -17.56
C GLY A 176 -8.24 -6.41 -16.24
N LEU A 177 -8.86 -5.25 -16.00
CA LEU A 177 -8.78 -4.55 -14.72
C LEU A 177 -9.54 -5.30 -13.62
N LEU A 178 -10.72 -5.85 -13.90
CA LEU A 178 -11.44 -6.68 -12.92
C LEU A 178 -10.60 -7.87 -12.45
N ARG A 179 -9.83 -8.52 -13.35
CA ARG A 179 -8.89 -9.58 -12.96
C ARG A 179 -7.76 -9.08 -12.07
N LEU A 180 -7.27 -7.86 -12.27
CA LEU A 180 -6.32 -7.22 -11.35
C LEU A 180 -6.94 -7.08 -9.96
N PHE A 181 -8.24 -6.73 -9.87
CA PHE A 181 -8.91 -6.58 -8.58
C PHE A 181 -9.11 -7.90 -7.83
N ALA A 182 -9.03 -9.07 -8.48
CA ALA A 182 -8.89 -10.35 -7.78
C ALA A 182 -7.61 -10.41 -6.92
N LEU A 183 -6.54 -9.69 -7.28
CA LEU A 183 -5.33 -9.60 -6.46
C LEU A 183 -5.51 -8.64 -5.26
N TYR A 184 -6.32 -7.58 -5.39
CA TYR A 184 -6.72 -6.74 -4.26
C TYR A 184 -7.63 -7.49 -3.28
N GLU A 185 -8.53 -8.34 -3.77
CA GLU A 185 -9.31 -9.24 -2.92
C GLU A 185 -8.38 -10.21 -2.16
N ASN A 186 -7.34 -10.75 -2.83
CA ASN A 186 -6.35 -11.59 -2.17
C ASN A 186 -5.57 -10.82 -1.09
N LEU A 187 -5.17 -9.57 -1.36
CA LEU A 187 -4.51 -8.71 -0.39
C LEU A 187 -5.38 -8.50 0.86
N THR A 188 -6.65 -8.11 0.67
CA THR A 188 -7.53 -7.70 1.78
C THR A 188 -8.19 -8.88 2.50
N ARG A 189 -8.39 -10.02 1.83
CA ARG A 189 -9.11 -11.18 2.38
C ARG A 189 -8.22 -12.35 2.77
N PHE A 190 -6.96 -12.34 2.33
CA PHE A 190 -6.00 -13.38 2.67
C PHE A 190 -4.74 -12.82 3.32
N THR A 191 -3.96 -11.98 2.62
CA THR A 191 -2.61 -11.61 3.09
C THR A 191 -2.63 -10.73 4.33
N GLN A 192 -3.47 -9.69 4.35
CA GLN A 192 -3.60 -8.78 5.50
C GLN A 192 -4.20 -9.50 6.72
N PRO A 193 -5.30 -10.26 6.60
CA PRO A 193 -5.80 -11.07 7.72
C PRO A 193 -4.77 -12.09 8.22
N PHE A 194 -4.02 -12.74 7.33
CA PHE A 194 -2.96 -13.66 7.73
C PHE A 194 -1.90 -12.96 8.61
N CYS A 195 -1.35 -11.85 8.13
CA CYS A 195 -0.38 -11.08 8.91
C CYS A 195 -0.97 -10.55 10.22
N THR A 196 -2.28 -10.31 10.27
CA THR A 196 -3.00 -9.90 11.48
C THR A 196 -2.98 -11.00 12.55
N GLN A 197 -3.07 -12.28 12.16
CA GLN A 197 -3.07 -13.41 13.10
C GLN A 197 -1.68 -13.76 13.68
N LEU A 198 -0.63 -12.99 13.38
CA LEU A 198 0.71 -13.23 13.92
C LEU A 198 0.93 -12.46 15.23
N ALA A 199 1.20 -13.17 16.32
CA ALA A 199 1.30 -12.59 17.65
C ALA A 199 2.61 -11.84 17.92
N ASP A 200 3.65 -12.11 17.16
CA ASP A 200 5.02 -11.57 17.33
C ASP A 200 5.21 -10.14 16.78
N ARG A 201 4.12 -9.44 16.41
CA ARG A 201 4.15 -8.08 15.92
C ARG A 201 4.29 -7.07 17.06
N GLU A 202 4.82 -5.91 16.76
CA GLU A 202 4.91 -4.79 17.72
C GLU A 202 3.53 -4.40 18.30
N HIS A 203 2.48 -4.47 17.46
CA HIS A 203 1.09 -4.16 17.85
C HIS A 203 0.15 -5.32 17.49
N PRO A 204 0.19 -6.46 18.21
CA PRO A 204 -0.58 -7.66 17.86
C PRO A 204 -2.10 -7.45 17.94
N ALA A 205 -2.55 -6.55 18.80
CA ALA A 205 -3.98 -6.20 18.94
C ALA A 205 -4.52 -5.30 17.82
N VAL A 206 -3.66 -4.81 16.90
CA VAL A 206 -4.05 -3.92 15.80
C VAL A 206 -4.06 -4.70 14.49
N PRO A 207 -5.19 -4.72 13.74
CA PRO A 207 -5.24 -5.43 12.47
C PRO A 207 -4.35 -4.79 11.41
N ILE A 208 -3.74 -5.62 10.56
CA ILE A 208 -3.00 -5.19 9.37
C ILE A 208 -4.00 -4.94 8.24
N THR A 209 -4.02 -3.72 7.72
CA THR A 209 -4.90 -3.31 6.61
C THR A 209 -4.14 -2.70 5.43
N MET A 210 -2.82 -2.78 5.45
CA MET A 210 -1.93 -2.13 4.48
C MET A 210 -0.87 -3.10 3.96
N SER A 211 -0.09 -2.64 2.98
CA SER A 211 1.07 -3.34 2.43
C SER A 211 2.27 -2.40 2.30
N THR A 212 3.47 -2.94 2.49
CA THR A 212 4.75 -2.31 2.17
C THR A 212 5.21 -2.83 0.81
N ASN A 213 5.64 -1.92 -0.09
CA ASN A 213 5.92 -2.28 -1.47
C ASN A 213 7.31 -1.84 -1.90
N ILE A 214 8.07 -2.73 -2.53
CA ILE A 214 9.28 -2.43 -3.30
C ILE A 214 8.88 -2.41 -4.77
N VAL A 215 9.04 -1.26 -5.42
CA VAL A 215 8.72 -1.06 -6.84
C VAL A 215 10.04 -0.86 -7.60
N ASP A 216 10.46 -1.89 -8.32
CA ASP A 216 11.68 -1.90 -9.12
C ASP A 216 11.37 -1.40 -10.54
N ILE A 217 11.90 -0.22 -10.87
CA ILE A 217 11.81 0.39 -12.20
C ILE A 217 13.12 0.36 -12.96
N GLN A 218 14.08 -0.47 -12.52
CA GLN A 218 15.36 -0.62 -13.20
C GLN A 218 15.18 -1.10 -14.65
N GLY A 219 15.80 -0.38 -15.58
CA GLY A 219 15.75 -0.70 -17.02
C GLY A 219 14.41 -0.38 -17.70
N VAL A 220 13.48 0.31 -17.02
CA VAL A 220 12.28 0.84 -17.65
C VAL A 220 12.66 2.03 -18.52
N GLY A 221 12.40 1.94 -19.84
CA GLY A 221 12.63 3.03 -20.78
C GLY A 221 11.47 4.03 -20.82
N LEU A 222 11.75 5.26 -21.29
CA LEU A 222 10.74 6.32 -21.41
C LEU A 222 9.56 5.89 -22.28
N THR A 223 9.82 5.21 -23.41
CA THR A 223 8.77 4.68 -24.30
C THR A 223 7.89 3.65 -23.59
N GLN A 224 8.49 2.72 -22.83
CA GLN A 224 7.74 1.73 -22.04
C GLN A 224 6.84 2.43 -21.02
N PHE A 225 7.40 3.37 -20.26
CA PHE A 225 6.63 4.16 -19.31
C PHE A 225 5.42 4.83 -19.97
N TRP A 226 5.63 5.45 -21.16
CA TRP A 226 4.57 6.16 -21.87
C TRP A 226 3.45 5.23 -22.33
N ASN A 227 3.81 4.06 -22.83
CA ASN A 227 2.85 3.04 -23.25
C ASN A 227 2.03 2.46 -22.07
N LEU A 228 2.61 2.43 -20.88
CA LEU A 228 1.94 1.92 -19.66
C LEU A 228 1.12 2.97 -18.93
N LYS A 229 1.33 4.27 -19.22
CA LYS A 229 0.73 5.40 -18.49
C LYS A 229 -0.79 5.24 -18.32
N GLY A 230 -1.53 5.01 -19.39
CA GLY A 230 -2.98 4.89 -19.37
C GLY A 230 -3.47 3.73 -18.50
N HIS A 231 -2.86 2.57 -18.67
CA HIS A 231 -3.18 1.38 -17.89
C HIS A 231 -2.90 1.57 -16.39
N MET A 232 -1.72 2.08 -16.05
CA MET A 232 -1.32 2.34 -14.66
C MET A 232 -2.21 3.39 -14.00
N GLN A 233 -2.57 4.44 -14.74
CA GLN A 233 -3.48 5.47 -14.24
C GLN A 233 -4.87 4.91 -13.95
N ALA A 234 -5.46 4.15 -14.87
CA ALA A 234 -6.78 3.53 -14.67
C ALA A 234 -6.78 2.56 -13.48
N ALA A 235 -5.75 1.70 -13.39
CA ALA A 235 -5.57 0.78 -12.26
C ALA A 235 -5.46 1.53 -10.93
N SER A 236 -4.67 2.61 -10.88
CA SER A 236 -4.47 3.43 -9.68
C SER A 236 -5.76 4.15 -9.26
N GLN A 237 -6.51 4.73 -10.20
CA GLN A 237 -7.77 5.42 -9.92
C GLN A 237 -8.81 4.46 -9.31
N LEU A 238 -9.00 3.27 -9.90
CA LEU A 238 -9.92 2.27 -9.38
C LEU A 238 -9.48 1.73 -8.02
N ALA A 239 -8.17 1.50 -7.82
CA ALA A 239 -7.63 1.07 -6.54
C ALA A 239 -7.88 2.13 -5.45
N THR A 240 -7.65 3.40 -5.74
CA THR A 240 -7.90 4.51 -4.80
C THR A 240 -9.40 4.65 -4.50
N ALA A 241 -10.27 4.42 -5.48
CA ALA A 241 -11.71 4.49 -5.29
C ALA A 241 -12.25 3.36 -4.40
N HIS A 242 -11.86 2.11 -4.67
CA HIS A 242 -12.53 0.93 -4.10
C HIS A 242 -11.70 0.15 -3.06
N TYR A 243 -10.39 0.38 -2.99
CA TYR A 243 -9.49 -0.21 -1.99
C TYR A 243 -8.64 0.87 -1.31
N PRO A 244 -9.28 1.90 -0.71
CA PRO A 244 -8.55 3.00 -0.09
C PRO A 244 -7.70 2.50 1.08
N GLU A 245 -6.61 3.22 1.38
CA GLU A 245 -5.75 3.02 2.54
C GLU A 245 -5.17 1.59 2.67
N THR A 246 -4.91 0.94 1.52
CA THR A 246 -4.23 -0.37 1.47
C THR A 246 -2.73 -0.28 1.28
N LEU A 247 -2.17 0.93 1.14
CA LEU A 247 -0.74 1.19 0.98
C LEU A 247 -0.16 1.90 2.20
N ASP A 248 0.94 1.37 2.75
CA ASP A 248 1.70 2.01 3.81
C ASP A 248 2.95 2.72 3.27
N ARG A 249 3.86 1.97 2.64
CA ARG A 249 5.11 2.50 2.06
C ARG A 249 5.37 1.93 0.69
N ILE A 250 5.93 2.78 -0.17
CA ILE A 250 6.37 2.41 -1.51
C ILE A 250 7.82 2.85 -1.66
N PHE A 251 8.73 1.89 -1.85
CA PHE A 251 10.14 2.13 -2.13
C PHE A 251 10.37 1.96 -3.64
N ILE A 252 10.53 3.08 -4.35
CA ILE A 252 10.86 3.07 -5.79
C ILE A 252 12.37 2.98 -5.93
N ILE A 253 12.86 1.96 -6.59
CA ILE A 253 14.28 1.68 -6.78
C ILE A 253 14.64 1.54 -8.26
N GLY A 254 15.91 1.76 -8.58
CA GLY A 254 16.40 1.66 -9.96
C GLY A 254 15.89 2.76 -10.89
N ALA A 255 15.54 3.93 -10.35
CA ALA A 255 14.99 5.04 -11.10
C ALA A 255 15.99 5.55 -12.17
N PRO A 256 15.61 5.54 -13.47
CA PRO A 256 16.44 6.11 -14.53
C PRO A 256 16.48 7.65 -14.43
N MET A 257 17.48 8.27 -15.11
CA MET A 257 17.70 9.72 -15.02
C MET A 257 16.49 10.57 -15.39
N PHE A 258 15.67 10.14 -16.32
CA PHE A 258 14.44 10.86 -16.71
C PHE A 258 13.30 10.76 -15.66
N PHE A 259 13.43 9.89 -14.67
CA PHE A 259 12.35 9.61 -13.73
C PHE A 259 11.95 10.82 -12.90
N SER A 260 12.86 11.74 -12.59
CA SER A 260 12.54 12.98 -11.88
C SER A 260 11.47 13.81 -12.59
N THR A 261 11.55 13.91 -13.93
CA THR A 261 10.54 14.57 -14.76
C THR A 261 9.22 13.82 -14.77
N VAL A 262 9.28 12.51 -14.97
CA VAL A 262 8.12 11.61 -14.98
C VAL A 262 7.44 11.58 -13.62
N TRP A 263 8.20 11.58 -12.54
CA TRP A 263 7.66 11.65 -11.18
C TRP A 263 6.81 12.91 -10.94
N GLY A 264 7.20 14.04 -11.53
CA GLY A 264 6.41 15.27 -11.50
C GLY A 264 4.99 15.10 -12.06
N TRP A 265 4.78 14.16 -12.99
CA TRP A 265 3.46 13.82 -13.54
C TRP A 265 2.76 12.72 -12.76
N ILE A 266 3.44 11.63 -12.42
CA ILE A 266 2.88 10.49 -11.68
C ILE A 266 2.30 10.91 -10.33
N LYS A 267 2.98 11.78 -9.59
CA LYS A 267 2.51 12.24 -8.27
C LYS A 267 1.16 12.95 -8.30
N ARG A 268 0.72 13.43 -9.47
CA ARG A 268 -0.61 14.05 -9.64
C ARG A 268 -1.76 13.04 -9.71
N TRP A 269 -1.44 11.75 -9.87
CA TRP A 269 -2.44 10.68 -9.88
C TRP A 269 -2.83 10.23 -8.48
N PHE A 270 -2.05 10.64 -7.49
CA PHE A 270 -2.22 10.26 -6.09
C PHE A 270 -2.52 11.49 -5.24
N ASP A 271 -3.24 11.25 -4.14
CA ASP A 271 -3.42 12.29 -3.12
C ASP A 271 -2.08 12.60 -2.40
N PRO A 272 -1.96 13.78 -1.75
CA PRO A 272 -0.72 14.18 -1.07
C PRO A 272 -0.28 13.22 0.04
N ILE A 273 -1.21 12.53 0.72
CA ILE A 273 -0.89 11.55 1.77
C ILE A 273 -0.22 10.33 1.14
N THR A 274 -0.78 9.82 0.04
CA THR A 274 -0.16 8.71 -0.72
C THR A 274 1.23 9.11 -1.23
N VAL A 275 1.40 10.32 -1.76
CA VAL A 275 2.72 10.80 -2.22
C VAL A 275 3.74 10.84 -1.08
N SER A 276 3.34 11.19 0.14
CA SER A 276 4.24 11.22 1.31
C SER A 276 4.73 9.84 1.75
N LYS A 277 4.04 8.77 1.34
CA LYS A 277 4.40 7.37 1.60
C LYS A 277 5.40 6.80 0.58
N ILE A 278 5.78 7.57 -0.45
CA ILE A 278 6.63 7.11 -1.56
C ILE A 278 8.07 7.62 -1.39
N PHE A 279 9.01 6.68 -1.35
CA PHE A 279 10.45 6.91 -1.24
C PHE A 279 11.10 6.55 -2.57
N VAL A 280 11.68 7.54 -3.25
CA VAL A 280 12.49 7.29 -4.46
C VAL A 280 13.95 7.19 -4.03
N LEU A 281 14.53 5.99 -4.15
CA LEU A 281 15.85 5.67 -3.60
C LEU A 281 16.91 5.59 -4.70
N SER A 282 18.02 6.28 -4.50
CA SER A 282 19.25 6.06 -5.26
C SER A 282 19.91 4.74 -4.86
N ALA A 283 20.76 4.19 -5.70
CA ALA A 283 21.36 2.86 -5.50
C ALA A 283 22.05 2.69 -4.12
N HIS A 284 22.73 3.74 -3.62
CA HIS A 284 23.40 3.70 -2.31
C HIS A 284 22.43 3.84 -1.12
N GLU A 285 21.22 4.33 -1.33
CA GLU A 285 20.19 4.46 -0.29
C GLU A 285 19.32 3.21 -0.16
N VAL A 286 19.29 2.32 -1.16
CA VAL A 286 18.38 1.15 -1.16
C VAL A 286 18.57 0.30 0.09
N LYS A 287 19.76 -0.27 0.27
CA LYS A 287 20.04 -1.20 1.38
C LYS A 287 19.80 -0.53 2.74
N PRO A 288 20.43 0.59 3.11
CA PRO A 288 20.23 1.18 4.43
C PRO A 288 18.79 1.64 4.69
N THR A 289 18.06 2.07 3.66
CA THR A 289 16.66 2.44 3.84
C THR A 289 15.78 1.22 4.02
N LEU A 290 15.91 0.20 3.20
CA LEU A 290 15.10 -1.01 3.35
C LEU A 290 15.35 -1.67 4.71
N GLU A 291 16.60 -1.81 5.16
CA GLU A 291 16.95 -2.40 6.46
C GLU A 291 16.42 -1.61 7.66
N ALA A 292 16.17 -0.30 7.51
CA ALA A 292 15.55 0.49 8.56
C ALA A 292 14.07 0.11 8.81
N PHE A 293 13.39 -0.45 7.80
CA PHE A 293 11.97 -0.79 7.87
C PHE A 293 11.69 -2.30 7.82
N ILE A 294 12.60 -3.08 7.26
CA ILE A 294 12.42 -4.51 6.96
C ILE A 294 13.64 -5.25 7.49
N ASP A 295 13.43 -6.42 8.11
CA ASP A 295 14.55 -7.26 8.53
C ASP A 295 15.32 -7.79 7.33
N PRO A 296 16.66 -7.83 7.35
CA PRO A 296 17.48 -8.29 6.23
C PRO A 296 17.07 -9.65 5.68
N CYS A 297 16.66 -10.58 6.55
CA CYS A 297 16.17 -11.92 6.17
C CYS A 297 14.86 -11.88 5.36
N ASN A 298 14.12 -10.75 5.38
CA ASN A 298 12.88 -10.55 4.64
C ASN A 298 13.07 -9.71 3.37
N ILE A 299 14.24 -9.08 3.19
CA ILE A 299 14.55 -8.31 1.97
C ILE A 299 15.13 -9.25 0.92
N PRO A 300 14.60 -9.27 -0.33
CA PRO A 300 15.18 -10.08 -1.40
C PRO A 300 16.68 -9.77 -1.64
N LYS A 301 17.47 -10.80 -1.91
CA LYS A 301 18.92 -10.68 -2.25
C LYS A 301 19.17 -9.67 -3.35
N LYS A 302 18.29 -9.59 -4.34
CA LYS A 302 18.35 -8.60 -5.43
C LYS A 302 18.45 -7.16 -4.91
N TYR A 303 17.89 -6.86 -3.74
CA TYR A 303 17.84 -5.53 -3.14
C TYR A 303 18.76 -5.37 -1.93
N GLY A 304 19.73 -6.29 -1.80
CA GLY A 304 20.78 -6.21 -0.78
C GLY A 304 20.45 -6.91 0.55
N GLY A 305 19.36 -7.68 0.63
CA GLY A 305 19.00 -8.51 1.77
C GLY A 305 19.46 -9.96 1.63
N GLU A 306 18.80 -10.86 2.38
CA GLU A 306 19.15 -12.26 2.53
C GLU A 306 18.10 -13.22 1.94
N LEU A 307 16.88 -12.74 1.66
CA LEU A 307 15.77 -13.56 1.16
C LEU A 307 16.06 -14.05 -0.26
N ASP A 308 16.04 -15.36 -0.45
CA ASP A 308 16.10 -15.99 -1.76
C ASP A 308 14.71 -15.96 -2.41
N TYR A 309 14.41 -14.85 -3.06
CA TYR A 309 13.15 -14.59 -3.74
C TYR A 309 13.40 -14.00 -5.12
N THR A 310 12.72 -14.56 -6.11
CA THR A 310 12.69 -14.05 -7.49
C THR A 310 11.27 -13.67 -7.88
N PHE A 311 11.11 -12.50 -8.50
CA PHE A 311 9.81 -12.04 -8.99
C PHE A 311 9.20 -13.08 -9.96
N GLY A 312 7.94 -13.41 -9.76
CA GLY A 312 7.23 -14.48 -10.50
C GLY A 312 7.01 -15.76 -9.70
N GLN A 313 7.85 -16.07 -8.71
CA GLN A 313 7.63 -17.24 -7.85
C GLN A 313 6.53 -16.98 -6.79
N LEU A 314 6.09 -18.02 -6.11
CA LEU A 314 5.21 -17.91 -4.95
C LEU A 314 5.98 -17.38 -3.74
N GLY A 315 5.25 -16.84 -2.76
CA GLY A 315 5.84 -16.32 -1.53
C GLY A 315 6.63 -17.39 -0.78
N VAL A 316 7.79 -17.00 -0.26
CA VAL A 316 8.65 -17.84 0.58
C VAL A 316 8.19 -17.72 2.03
N PRO A 317 7.76 -18.82 2.69
CA PRO A 317 7.29 -18.77 4.07
C PRO A 317 8.28 -18.10 5.02
N ASP A 318 7.76 -17.28 5.95
CA ASP A 318 8.57 -16.66 6.98
C ASP A 318 8.91 -17.73 8.05
N PRO A 319 10.18 -17.92 8.44
CA PRO A 319 10.56 -18.87 9.49
C PRO A 319 9.86 -18.66 10.83
N HIS A 320 9.44 -17.43 11.14
CA HIS A 320 8.70 -17.13 12.36
C HIS A 320 7.29 -17.77 12.41
N TRP A 321 6.80 -18.27 11.28
CA TRP A 321 5.52 -18.99 11.21
C TRP A 321 5.67 -20.48 11.41
N GLU A 322 6.89 -20.97 11.50
CA GLU A 322 7.18 -22.37 11.83
C GLU A 322 6.58 -22.71 13.21
N GLY A 323 5.80 -23.78 13.26
CA GLY A 323 5.08 -24.17 14.47
C GLY A 323 3.82 -23.34 14.80
N VAL A 324 3.50 -22.28 14.03
CA VAL A 324 2.25 -21.50 14.15
C VAL A 324 1.18 -22.00 13.18
N ILE A 325 1.61 -22.39 11.98
CA ILE A 325 0.72 -22.86 10.92
C ILE A 325 0.69 -24.40 10.95
N ASP A 326 -0.50 -24.96 11.13
CA ASP A 326 -0.76 -26.38 10.96
C ASP A 326 -1.16 -26.66 9.50
N TRP A 327 -0.20 -27.11 8.69
CA TRP A 327 -0.42 -27.42 7.29
C TRP A 327 -1.22 -28.71 7.12
N GLU A 328 -2.18 -28.71 6.18
CA GLU A 328 -2.82 -29.94 5.72
C GLU A 328 -1.83 -30.81 4.93
N GLU A 329 -2.09 -32.10 4.87
CA GLU A 329 -1.26 -33.05 4.14
C GLU A 329 -1.04 -32.61 2.69
N GLY A 330 0.23 -32.60 2.23
CA GLY A 330 0.62 -32.17 0.90
C GLY A 330 0.91 -30.67 0.74
N PHE A 331 0.77 -29.86 1.80
CA PHE A 331 1.08 -28.43 1.78
C PHE A 331 2.25 -28.08 2.73
N THR A 332 3.12 -27.23 2.23
CA THR A 332 4.23 -26.62 2.98
C THR A 332 4.28 -25.10 2.75
N GLY A 333 3.30 -24.55 2.06
CA GLY A 333 3.21 -23.14 1.70
C GLY A 333 1.88 -22.82 1.02
N PHE A 334 1.61 -21.55 0.83
CA PHE A 334 0.38 -21.09 0.19
C PHE A 334 0.45 -21.28 -1.33
N PRO A 335 -0.51 -22.01 -1.95
CA PRO A 335 -0.56 -22.22 -3.39
C PRO A 335 -1.04 -20.96 -4.11
N THR A 336 -0.89 -20.94 -5.44
CA THR A 336 -1.51 -19.91 -6.29
C THR A 336 -3.04 -19.98 -6.29
N GLY A 337 -3.66 -18.84 -6.50
CA GLY A 337 -5.12 -18.70 -6.62
C GLY A 337 -5.73 -17.89 -5.48
N PRO A 338 -7.04 -17.67 -5.53
CA PRO A 338 -7.78 -17.04 -4.44
C PRO A 338 -7.69 -17.84 -3.15
N LEU A 339 -7.42 -17.16 -2.04
CA LEU A 339 -7.33 -17.71 -0.70
C LEU A 339 -8.21 -16.91 0.25
N LEU A 340 -8.94 -17.58 1.13
CA LEU A 340 -9.80 -16.98 2.14
C LEU A 340 -9.57 -17.64 3.50
N TRP A 341 -9.77 -16.87 4.56
CA TRP A 341 -9.83 -17.38 5.92
C TRP A 341 -11.27 -17.66 6.31
N GLU A 342 -11.51 -18.83 6.86
CA GLU A 342 -12.80 -19.26 7.41
C GLU A 342 -12.62 -19.61 8.88
N GLU A 343 -13.54 -19.22 9.75
CA GLU A 343 -13.52 -19.59 11.17
C GLU A 343 -13.85 -21.08 11.32
N VAL A 344 -13.11 -21.75 12.16
CA VAL A 344 -13.29 -23.17 12.51
C VAL A 344 -13.14 -23.35 14.02
N ASP A 345 -13.47 -24.52 14.53
CA ASP A 345 -13.31 -24.90 15.94
C ASP A 345 -14.01 -23.91 16.89
N ASP A 346 -15.28 -23.61 16.62
CA ASP A 346 -16.09 -22.64 17.39
C ASP A 346 -15.45 -21.25 17.51
N GLY A 347 -14.79 -20.81 16.44
CA GLY A 347 -14.14 -19.50 16.34
C GLY A 347 -12.78 -19.41 17.05
N LYS A 348 -12.22 -20.51 17.53
CA LYS A 348 -10.88 -20.52 18.17
C LYS A 348 -9.73 -20.57 17.16
N ARG A 349 -10.00 -21.03 15.96
CA ARG A 349 -9.03 -21.15 14.87
C ARG A 349 -9.58 -20.57 13.58
N VAL A 350 -8.70 -20.27 12.66
CA VAL A 350 -9.02 -19.93 11.28
C VAL A 350 -8.37 -20.92 10.32
N ALA A 351 -9.10 -21.32 9.29
CA ALA A 351 -8.63 -22.19 8.22
C ALA A 351 -8.41 -21.38 6.94
N CYS A 352 -7.27 -21.57 6.30
CA CYS A 352 -7.03 -21.06 4.95
C CYS A 352 -7.66 -22.02 3.94
N VAL A 353 -8.54 -21.50 3.09
CA VAL A 353 -9.25 -22.29 2.07
C VAL A 353 -8.98 -21.68 0.69
N THR A 354 -8.62 -22.54 -0.27
CA THR A 354 -8.46 -22.14 -1.67
C THR A 354 -9.78 -22.06 -2.38
N TYR A 355 -9.87 -21.12 -3.33
CA TYR A 355 -10.99 -20.95 -4.24
C TYR A 355 -10.50 -20.80 -5.69
N GLY A 356 -11.42 -20.58 -6.61
CA GLY A 356 -11.19 -20.47 -8.04
C GLY A 356 -11.73 -21.68 -8.81
N SER A 357 -11.37 -21.78 -10.08
CA SER A 357 -11.76 -22.90 -10.94
C SER A 357 -10.60 -23.40 -11.81
N LYS A 358 -10.63 -24.67 -12.17
CA LYS A 358 -9.74 -25.26 -13.18
C LYS A 358 -10.61 -25.81 -14.30
N GLY A 359 -10.68 -25.06 -15.41
CA GLY A 359 -11.74 -25.26 -16.37
C GLY A 359 -13.12 -25.03 -15.73
N ASP A 360 -14.06 -25.92 -15.87
CA ASP A 360 -15.41 -25.83 -15.29
C ASP A 360 -15.52 -26.37 -13.86
N GLU A 361 -14.43 -26.97 -13.33
CA GLU A 361 -14.42 -27.56 -11.99
C GLU A 361 -14.08 -26.50 -10.92
N PRO A 362 -14.99 -26.26 -9.96
CA PRO A 362 -14.72 -25.38 -8.84
C PRO A 362 -13.66 -25.98 -7.92
N ARG A 363 -12.74 -25.14 -7.45
CA ARG A 363 -11.73 -25.51 -6.47
C ARG A 363 -12.17 -25.02 -5.09
N ARG A 364 -12.19 -25.93 -4.12
CA ARG A 364 -12.31 -25.59 -2.69
C ARG A 364 -11.55 -26.64 -1.88
N GLN A 365 -10.45 -26.23 -1.23
CA GLN A 365 -9.61 -27.12 -0.45
C GLN A 365 -9.00 -26.35 0.72
N ARG A 366 -9.02 -26.94 1.92
CA ARG A 366 -8.32 -26.43 3.08
C ARG A 366 -6.82 -26.65 2.91
N ILE A 367 -6.04 -25.64 3.24
CA ILE A 367 -4.57 -25.60 3.08
C ILE A 367 -3.86 -25.72 4.42
N CYS A 368 -4.35 -25.00 5.40
CA CYS A 368 -3.79 -24.98 6.74
C CYS A 368 -4.80 -24.42 7.74
N THR A 369 -4.47 -24.53 9.01
CA THR A 369 -5.14 -23.82 10.10
C THR A 369 -4.12 -23.09 10.98
N LEU A 370 -4.59 -22.06 11.69
CA LEU A 370 -3.80 -21.37 12.72
C LEU A 370 -4.71 -20.85 13.84
N PRO A 371 -4.16 -20.58 15.04
CA PRO A 371 -4.92 -19.98 16.13
C PRO A 371 -5.53 -18.64 15.70
N LYS A 372 -6.78 -18.39 16.08
CA LYS A 372 -7.42 -17.09 15.87
C LYS A 372 -7.00 -16.14 16.99
N ILE A 373 -6.20 -15.13 16.65
CA ILE A 373 -5.74 -14.09 17.58
C ILE A 373 -6.59 -12.82 17.42
N TRP A 374 -7.09 -12.59 16.21
CA TRP A 374 -7.90 -11.40 15.90
C TRP A 374 -9.30 -11.79 15.36
N PRO A 375 -10.37 -11.06 15.74
CA PRO A 375 -10.37 -10.03 16.78
C PRO A 375 -10.00 -10.61 18.13
N ALA A 376 -9.26 -9.85 18.94
CA ALA A 376 -8.92 -10.27 20.28
C ALA A 376 -10.23 -10.56 21.05
N THR A 377 -10.38 -11.77 21.53
CA THR A 377 -11.37 -12.03 22.59
C THR A 377 -11.03 -11.08 23.72
N ALA A 378 -11.99 -10.23 24.12
CA ALA A 378 -11.86 -9.09 25.04
C ALA A 378 -10.60 -9.11 25.89
N ALA A 379 -9.80 -8.03 25.80
CA ALA A 379 -8.60 -7.89 26.60
C ALA A 379 -8.91 -8.29 28.05
N PRO A 380 -8.03 -9.06 28.75
CA PRO A 380 -8.17 -9.20 30.19
C PRO A 380 -8.22 -7.76 30.74
N GLU A 381 -9.24 -7.46 31.54
CA GLU A 381 -9.32 -6.23 32.32
C GLU A 381 -7.97 -6.06 32.99
N VAL A 382 -7.19 -5.09 32.58
CA VAL A 382 -5.97 -4.70 33.28
C VAL A 382 -6.49 -4.03 34.55
N ASP A 383 -6.40 -4.72 35.67
CA ASP A 383 -6.72 -4.19 36.96
C ASP A 383 -6.11 -2.80 37.12
N ALA A 384 -6.96 -1.79 37.20
CA ALA A 384 -6.61 -0.39 37.36
C ALA A 384 -6.08 -0.08 38.78
N GLU A 385 -5.75 -1.10 39.58
CA GLU A 385 -5.32 -0.92 40.96
C GLU A 385 -3.81 -0.79 41.20
N ASN A 386 -2.95 -0.84 40.16
CA ASN A 386 -1.49 -0.82 40.38
C ASN A 386 -0.75 0.39 39.80
N VAL A 387 -1.41 1.55 39.62
CA VAL A 387 -0.74 2.82 39.20
C VAL A 387 -0.94 3.94 40.22
N ALA A 388 -1.11 3.64 41.50
CA ALA A 388 -1.19 4.65 42.54
C ALA A 388 -0.18 4.39 43.65
N GLU A 389 1.13 4.39 43.33
CA GLU A 389 2.19 4.74 44.28
C GLU A 389 3.51 4.94 43.55
N GLY A 390 3.91 6.20 43.42
CA GLY A 390 5.21 6.55 42.79
C GLY A 390 5.42 8.04 42.61
N THR A 391 5.61 8.75 43.72
CA THR A 391 6.47 9.96 43.85
C THR A 391 5.94 11.26 43.27
N ALA A 392 5.30 12.04 44.12
CA ALA A 392 5.16 13.48 43.99
C ALA A 392 6.51 14.18 44.10
N THR A 393 6.99 14.77 43.02
CA THR A 393 8.05 15.81 43.08
C THR A 393 7.46 17.14 42.65
N LYS A 394 7.39 18.04 43.61
CA LYS A 394 7.01 19.46 43.40
C LYS A 394 7.98 20.13 42.46
N THR A 395 7.51 20.71 41.38
CA THR A 395 8.25 21.76 40.67
C THR A 395 7.37 22.99 40.52
N THR A 396 7.88 24.06 41.00
CA THR A 396 7.30 25.40 41.15
C THR A 396 7.04 26.03 39.78
N SER A 397 5.83 26.52 39.58
CA SER A 397 5.40 27.34 38.45
C SER A 397 6.00 28.75 38.55
N THR A 398 6.67 29.21 37.48
CA THR A 398 6.93 30.64 37.28
C THR A 398 6.28 31.03 35.95
N ALA A 399 5.23 31.83 36.05
CA ALA A 399 4.54 32.44 34.92
C ALA A 399 5.42 33.53 34.31
N VAL A 400 5.59 33.51 32.99
CA VAL A 400 6.10 34.67 32.22
C VAL A 400 5.07 35.04 31.16
N THR A 401 4.68 36.28 31.23
CA THR A 401 3.68 36.99 30.47
C THR A 401 4.09 37.17 29.00
N MET A 402 3.12 36.96 28.11
CA MET A 402 3.20 37.28 26.68
C MET A 402 3.18 38.78 26.46
N THR A 403 4.03 39.29 25.57
CA THR A 403 3.80 40.54 24.85
C THR A 403 3.97 40.31 23.34
N ASP A 404 2.96 40.78 22.62
CA ASP A 404 2.86 40.90 21.17
C ASP A 404 4.02 41.68 20.55
N VAL A 405 4.51 41.24 19.39
CA VAL A 405 5.01 42.16 18.34
C VAL A 405 4.70 41.54 16.97
N SER A 406 3.93 42.28 16.21
CA SER A 406 3.58 42.09 14.80
C SER A 406 4.65 42.62 13.85
N GLU A 407 4.58 42.13 12.59
CA GLU A 407 5.07 42.74 11.33
C GLU A 407 6.56 42.68 10.98
N ALA A 408 6.91 42.05 9.86
CA ALA A 408 7.14 42.70 8.58
C ALA A 408 7.74 41.72 7.53
N THR A 409 7.15 41.75 6.37
CA THR A 409 7.51 41.35 5.02
C THR A 409 8.99 41.54 4.66
N GLN A 410 9.61 40.63 3.92
CA GLN A 410 10.27 40.92 2.64
C GLN A 410 10.80 39.66 1.91
N THR A 411 10.46 39.58 0.64
CA THR A 411 10.96 38.80 -0.45
C THR A 411 12.45 38.95 -0.72
N ALA A 412 13.17 37.85 -1.01
CA ALA A 412 14.39 37.88 -1.80
C ALA A 412 14.57 36.57 -2.60
N GLU A 413 14.53 36.66 -3.90
CA GLU A 413 15.01 35.66 -4.86
C GLU A 413 16.55 35.59 -4.83
N PRO A 414 17.18 34.43 -5.02
CA PRO A 414 18.58 34.36 -5.42
C PRO A 414 18.77 34.11 -6.89
N LYS A 415 19.60 34.94 -7.49
CA LYS A 415 20.10 34.95 -8.87
C LYS A 415 20.92 33.69 -9.19
N ALA A 416 20.75 33.21 -10.42
CA ALA A 416 21.57 32.18 -11.07
C ALA A 416 23.01 32.69 -11.29
N HIS A 417 23.98 31.80 -11.05
CA HIS A 417 25.32 31.88 -11.61
C HIS A 417 25.47 30.76 -12.65
N ASP A 418 25.83 31.19 -13.86
CA ASP A 418 26.11 30.46 -15.06
C ASP A 418 27.60 30.07 -15.03
N ASP A 419 27.92 28.78 -15.16
CA ASP A 419 29.25 28.34 -15.61
C ASP A 419 29.04 27.13 -16.52
N GLY A 420 29.32 27.35 -17.80
CA GLY A 420 29.15 26.40 -18.88
C GLY A 420 30.22 25.32 -18.94
N VAL A 421 29.72 24.09 -19.09
CA VAL A 421 30.47 23.02 -19.79
C VAL A 421 29.51 22.34 -20.74
N GLN A 422 29.75 22.51 -22.05
CA GLN A 422 29.05 21.82 -23.12
C GLN A 422 29.52 20.35 -23.19
N THR A 423 28.57 19.43 -23.19
CA THR A 423 28.74 18.08 -23.75
C THR A 423 27.56 17.78 -24.69
N ASP A 424 27.87 17.31 -25.89
CA ASP A 424 26.98 17.22 -27.06
C ASP A 424 25.85 16.16 -27.02
N ASP A 425 25.64 15.47 -25.92
CA ASP A 425 24.61 14.42 -25.81
C ASP A 425 23.24 14.86 -25.24
N ALA A 426 23.05 16.16 -24.94
CA ALA A 426 21.82 16.69 -24.35
C ALA A 426 20.74 17.05 -25.39
N ILE A 427 21.03 17.07 -26.68
CA ILE A 427 20.14 17.62 -27.71
C ILE A 427 19.06 16.62 -28.13
N THR A 428 19.26 15.33 -28.04
CA THR A 428 18.29 14.31 -28.50
C THR A 428 17.15 14.06 -27.52
N ASN A 429 17.34 14.31 -26.24
CA ASN A 429 16.29 14.10 -25.22
C ASN A 429 15.32 15.30 -25.06
N GLY A 430 15.79 16.51 -25.29
CA GLY A 430 14.96 17.72 -25.19
C GLY A 430 13.86 17.81 -26.26
N ASP A 431 14.16 17.38 -27.48
CA ASP A 431 13.21 17.41 -28.58
C ASP A 431 12.14 16.30 -28.48
N ALA A 432 12.49 15.14 -27.92
CA ALA A 432 11.51 14.08 -27.63
C ALA A 432 10.52 14.52 -26.55
N VAL A 433 10.99 15.19 -25.50
CA VAL A 433 10.14 15.71 -24.42
C VAL A 433 9.23 16.83 -24.91
N LYS A 434 9.73 17.75 -25.75
CA LYS A 434 8.91 18.82 -26.35
C LYS A 434 7.85 18.28 -27.34
N LYS A 435 8.20 17.29 -28.16
CA LYS A 435 7.22 16.63 -29.04
C LYS A 435 6.11 15.92 -28.25
N LEU A 436 6.45 15.33 -27.11
CA LEU A 436 5.49 14.66 -26.22
C LEU A 436 4.56 15.64 -25.51
N GLN A 437 5.07 16.81 -25.07
CA GLN A 437 4.25 17.87 -24.51
C GLN A 437 3.25 18.47 -25.51
N MET A 438 3.65 18.70 -26.73
CA MET A 438 2.76 19.20 -27.81
C MET A 438 1.67 18.18 -28.19
N HIS A 439 1.91 16.88 -27.99
CA HIS A 439 0.91 15.85 -28.26
C HIS A 439 -0.14 15.77 -27.15
N ASP A 440 0.27 15.96 -25.88
CA ASP A 440 -0.64 15.99 -24.72
C ASP A 440 -1.54 17.23 -24.71
N GLU A 441 -1.03 18.40 -25.11
CA GLU A 441 -1.84 19.63 -25.25
C GLU A 441 -2.92 19.47 -26.34
N LYS A 442 -2.61 18.83 -27.45
CA LYS A 442 -3.61 18.53 -28.49
C LYS A 442 -4.69 17.55 -28.08
N HIS A 443 -4.34 16.55 -27.25
CA HIS A 443 -5.33 15.60 -26.72
C HIS A 443 -6.17 16.19 -25.58
N ALA A 444 -5.62 17.10 -24.79
CA ALA A 444 -6.35 17.84 -23.77
C ALA A 444 -7.36 18.84 -24.39
N GLU A 445 -7.00 19.51 -25.48
CA GLU A 445 -7.92 20.36 -26.25
C GLU A 445 -9.04 19.56 -26.93
N ALA A 446 -8.73 18.37 -27.47
CA ALA A 446 -9.73 17.50 -28.08
C ALA A 446 -10.73 16.92 -27.06
N ALA A 447 -10.27 16.64 -25.83
CA ALA A 447 -11.15 16.17 -24.74
C ALA A 447 -12.06 17.27 -24.17
N ASN A 448 -11.62 18.54 -24.24
CA ASN A 448 -12.41 19.70 -23.79
C ASN A 448 -13.40 20.22 -24.84
N SER A 449 -13.32 19.78 -26.09
CA SER A 449 -14.20 20.18 -27.18
C SER A 449 -15.38 19.23 -27.47
N ALA A 450 -15.55 18.17 -26.66
CA ALA A 450 -16.72 17.30 -26.76
C ALA A 450 -17.95 17.96 -26.08
N PRO A 451 -19.10 18.07 -26.77
CA PRO A 451 -20.29 18.69 -26.20
C PRO A 451 -20.84 17.85 -25.03
N PRO A 452 -21.46 18.49 -24.01
CA PRO A 452 -22.04 17.76 -22.88
C PRO A 452 -23.20 16.88 -23.35
N ALA A 453 -23.21 15.63 -22.90
CA ALA A 453 -24.30 14.70 -23.18
C ALA A 453 -25.63 15.26 -22.65
N LEU A 454 -26.60 15.41 -23.53
CA LEU A 454 -27.97 15.82 -23.23
C LEU A 454 -28.62 14.82 -22.27
N ALA A 455 -29.01 15.32 -21.11
CA ALA A 455 -29.91 14.62 -20.19
C ALA A 455 -31.26 14.49 -20.87
N THR A 456 -31.65 13.28 -21.29
CA THR A 456 -33.00 12.99 -21.76
C THR A 456 -33.87 12.66 -20.55
N THR A 457 -34.66 13.63 -20.12
CA THR A 457 -35.81 13.43 -19.24
C THR A 457 -36.88 12.67 -20.02
N VAL A 458 -37.27 11.49 -19.57
CA VAL A 458 -38.50 10.83 -20.03
C VAL A 458 -39.46 10.75 -18.85
N ALA A 459 -40.66 11.24 -19.11
CA ALA A 459 -41.82 11.33 -18.23
C ALA A 459 -42.33 9.93 -17.78
#